data_18496b25cd37430e7bdcccf0c06da114
#
_entry.id   18496b25cd37430e7bdcccf0c06da114
#
_cell.length_a   1.000
_cell.length_b   1.000
_cell.length_c   1.000
_cell.angle_alpha   90.00
_cell.angle_beta   90.00
_cell.angle_gamma   90.00
#
_symmetry.space_group_name_H-M   'P 1'
#
loop_
_entity.id
_entity.type
_entity.pdbx_description
1 polymer ?
#
loop_
_entity_poly.entity_id
_entity_poly.type
_entity_poly.pdbx_seq_one_letter_code
_entity_poly.pdbx_strand_id
1 'polypeptide(L)'
;MKLAELICMLLLGMAVIFVTLQIVFRYFLSSPLGWTEQTSRFCFIWIVMLGIPIMFYRKCEISFDFIREKMPEKLHNIVLLVFDLLAIFFCALYFIYSISLCIRTGGRLTSGIAVPLNCLYAVQPISAVLTLLVFVERVKETLKLKKGGE
;
A
#
# COMPACT_ATOMS: atom_id res chain seq x y z
N MET A 1 7.70 8.18 -6.83
CA MET A 1 7.73 7.64 -5.46
C MET A 1 7.91 8.71 -4.38
N LYS A 2 8.78 9.73 -4.56
CA LYS A 2 8.97 10.81 -3.54
C LYS A 2 7.67 11.50 -3.08
N LEU A 3 6.72 11.72 -4.00
CA LEU A 3 5.42 12.30 -3.67
C LEU A 3 4.60 11.38 -2.75
N ALA A 4 4.57 10.08 -3.02
CA ALA A 4 3.85 9.11 -2.18
C ALA A 4 4.48 8.99 -0.78
N GLU A 5 5.81 9.07 -0.68
CA GLU A 5 6.52 9.09 0.60
C GLU A 5 6.17 10.35 1.41
N LEU A 6 6.15 11.52 0.76
CA LEU A 6 5.76 12.76 1.41
C LEU A 6 4.31 12.69 1.93
N ILE A 7 3.39 12.17 1.12
CA ILE A 7 2.00 11.97 1.53
C ILE A 7 1.92 11.01 2.73
N CYS A 8 2.66 9.90 2.73
CA CYS A 8 2.69 8.97 3.86
C CYS A 8 3.22 9.63 5.14
N MET A 9 4.27 10.46 5.04
CA MET A 9 4.81 11.19 6.20
C MET A 9 3.79 12.19 6.77
N LEU A 10 3.10 12.94 5.92
CA LEU A 10 2.05 13.88 6.35
C LEU A 10 0.87 13.15 6.99
N LEU A 11 0.41 12.05 6.37
CA LEU A 11 -0.67 11.24 6.92
C LEU A 11 -0.30 10.61 8.27
N LEU A 12 0.96 10.18 8.43
CA LEU A 12 1.44 9.65 9.71
C LEU A 12 1.41 10.73 10.80
N GLY A 13 1.90 11.93 10.50
CA GLY A 13 1.83 13.07 11.43
C GLY A 13 0.38 13.39 11.83
N MET A 14 -0.53 13.44 10.85
CA MET A 14 -1.97 13.65 11.11
C MET A 14 -2.56 12.52 11.95
N ALA A 15 -2.24 11.25 11.64
CA ALA A 15 -2.73 10.10 12.41
C ALA A 15 -2.31 10.19 13.88
N VAL A 16 -1.05 10.53 14.15
CA VAL A 16 -0.54 10.72 15.53
C VAL A 16 -1.30 11.83 16.26
N ILE A 17 -1.52 12.97 15.59
CA ILE A 17 -2.29 14.09 16.18
C ILE A 17 -3.71 13.65 16.52
N PHE A 18 -4.42 13.00 15.60
CA PHE A 18 -5.80 12.56 15.83
C PHE A 18 -5.91 11.50 16.92
N VAL A 19 -4.97 10.54 16.98
CA VAL A 19 -4.95 9.53 18.05
C VAL A 19 -4.66 10.17 19.40
N THR A 20 -3.71 11.11 19.48
CA THR A 20 -3.42 11.85 20.71
C THR A 20 -4.63 12.66 21.18
N LEU A 21 -5.27 13.38 20.24
CA LEU A 21 -6.49 14.15 20.51
C LEU A 21 -7.61 13.23 21.06
N GLN A 22 -7.81 12.07 20.43
CA GLN A 22 -8.79 11.07 20.84
C GLN A 22 -8.55 10.60 22.27
N ILE A 23 -7.29 10.33 22.64
CA ILE A 23 -6.92 9.91 24.00
C ILE A 23 -7.23 11.03 25.01
N VAL A 24 -6.81 12.26 24.71
CA VAL A 24 -7.05 13.42 25.58
C VAL A 24 -8.54 13.64 25.79
N PHE A 25 -9.35 13.68 24.73
CA PHE A 25 -10.80 13.88 24.86
C PHE A 25 -11.49 12.74 25.59
N ARG A 26 -11.06 11.51 25.40
CA ARG A 26 -11.63 10.34 26.07
C ARG A 26 -11.37 10.35 27.59
N TYR A 27 -10.13 10.68 27.99
CA TYR A 27 -9.73 10.59 29.41
C TYR A 27 -9.97 11.86 30.20
N PHE A 28 -9.84 13.05 29.59
CA PHE A 28 -10.00 14.32 30.30
C PHE A 28 -11.43 14.91 30.22
N LEU A 29 -12.10 14.72 29.07
CA LEU A 29 -13.42 15.30 28.86
C LEU A 29 -14.57 14.28 29.00
N SER A 30 -14.26 12.99 29.15
CA SER A 30 -15.26 11.89 29.21
C SER A 30 -16.27 11.89 28.06
N SER A 31 -15.91 12.55 26.94
CA SER A 31 -16.73 12.69 25.73
C SER A 31 -15.95 12.19 24.52
N PRO A 32 -16.14 10.91 24.12
CA PRO A 32 -15.45 10.36 22.98
C PRO A 32 -15.90 11.04 21.68
N LEU A 33 -14.95 11.62 20.95
CA LEU A 33 -15.20 12.20 19.63
C LEU A 33 -15.17 11.09 18.56
N GLY A 34 -16.33 10.60 18.14
CA GLY A 34 -16.44 9.53 17.16
C GLY A 34 -15.79 9.84 15.81
N TRP A 35 -15.71 11.12 15.43
CA TRP A 35 -15.09 11.53 14.17
C TRP A 35 -13.55 11.41 14.18
N THR A 36 -12.89 11.58 15.33
CA THR A 36 -11.41 11.45 15.43
C THR A 36 -10.98 10.01 15.24
N GLU A 37 -11.75 9.05 15.75
CA GLU A 37 -11.50 7.62 15.54
C GLU A 37 -11.57 7.25 14.06
N GLN A 38 -12.62 7.70 13.38
CA GLN A 38 -12.79 7.41 11.96
C GLN A 38 -11.69 8.07 11.12
N THR A 39 -11.33 9.31 11.40
CA THR A 39 -10.26 10.02 10.69
C THR A 39 -8.91 9.34 10.88
N SER A 40 -8.57 8.89 12.07
CA SER A 40 -7.36 8.11 12.33
C SER A 40 -7.34 6.81 11.51
N ARG A 41 -8.46 6.09 11.46
CA ARG A 41 -8.61 4.86 10.67
C ARG A 41 -8.40 5.13 9.17
N PHE A 42 -8.93 6.23 8.64
CA PHE A 42 -8.66 6.67 7.27
C PHE A 42 -7.17 6.86 7.01
N CYS A 43 -6.49 7.61 7.86
CA CYS A 43 -5.05 7.84 7.73
C CYS A 43 -4.27 6.54 7.75
N PHE A 44 -4.58 5.62 8.67
CA PHE A 44 -3.90 4.32 8.75
C PHE A 44 -4.06 3.47 7.49
N ILE A 45 -5.28 3.36 6.96
CA ILE A 45 -5.53 2.58 5.74
C ILE A 45 -4.76 3.19 4.56
N TRP A 46 -4.77 4.51 4.43
CA TRP A 46 -4.05 5.20 3.36
C TRP A 46 -2.53 5.04 3.48
N ILE A 47 -1.97 5.14 4.69
CA ILE A 47 -0.53 4.93 4.94
C ILE A 47 -0.12 3.51 4.55
N VAL A 48 -0.86 2.50 5.02
CA VAL A 48 -0.55 1.09 4.74
C VAL A 48 -0.62 0.82 3.23
N MET A 49 -1.68 1.26 2.58
CA MET A 49 -1.88 1.01 1.14
C MET A 49 -0.86 1.73 0.26
N LEU A 50 -0.49 2.96 0.58
CA LEU A 50 0.57 3.67 -0.16
C LEU A 50 1.97 3.19 0.22
N GLY A 51 2.16 2.64 1.41
CA GLY A 51 3.41 2.04 1.88
C GLY A 51 3.83 0.80 1.08
N ILE A 52 2.85 0.00 0.62
CA ILE A 52 3.11 -1.22 -0.16
C ILE A 52 3.96 -0.94 -1.42
N PRO A 53 3.54 -0.08 -2.36
CA PRO A 53 4.35 0.20 -3.55
C PRO A 53 5.70 0.87 -3.23
N ILE A 54 5.78 1.65 -2.15
CA ILE A 54 7.05 2.28 -1.72
C ILE A 54 8.03 1.22 -1.25
N MET A 55 7.58 0.24 -0.46
CA MET A 55 8.41 -0.86 0.03
C MET A 55 8.99 -1.68 -1.13
N PHE A 56 8.16 -2.05 -2.09
CA PHE A 56 8.60 -2.79 -3.29
C PHE A 56 9.54 -1.97 -4.17
N TYR A 57 9.30 -0.68 -4.33
CA TYR A 57 10.17 0.21 -5.08
C TYR A 57 11.56 0.37 -4.45
N ARG A 58 11.63 0.45 -3.11
CA ARG A 58 12.90 0.56 -2.38
C ARG A 58 13.64 -0.76 -2.25
N LYS A 59 13.09 -1.87 -2.75
CA LYS A 59 13.66 -3.23 -2.62
C LYS A 59 13.93 -3.60 -1.15
N CYS A 60 13.14 -3.06 -0.21
CA CYS A 60 13.24 -3.32 1.23
C CYS A 60 12.64 -4.69 1.64
N GLU A 61 12.73 -5.67 0.76
CA GLU A 61 12.19 -7.01 0.98
C GLU A 61 13.29 -7.91 1.56
N ILE A 62 13.25 -8.12 2.85
CA ILE A 62 14.20 -8.96 3.61
C ILE A 62 14.29 -10.40 3.04
N SER A 63 13.19 -10.88 2.48
CA SER A 63 13.11 -12.25 1.93
C SER A 63 14.02 -12.49 0.71
N PHE A 64 14.32 -11.46 -0.07
CA PHE A 64 15.14 -11.61 -1.27
C PHE A 64 16.64 -11.72 -0.95
N ASP A 65 17.11 -11.04 0.08
CA ASP A 65 18.52 -11.12 0.51
C ASP A 65 18.86 -12.50 1.04
N PHE A 66 17.97 -13.13 1.80
CA PHE A 66 18.16 -14.49 2.32
C PHE A 66 18.17 -15.56 1.22
N ILE A 67 17.35 -15.38 0.17
CA ILE A 67 17.31 -16.30 -0.97
C ILE A 67 18.57 -16.15 -1.84
N ARG A 68 19.09 -14.92 -1.96
CA ARG A 68 20.30 -14.60 -2.72
C ARG A 68 21.56 -15.27 -2.14
N GLU A 69 21.67 -15.38 -0.82
CA GLU A 69 22.82 -16.02 -0.18
C GLU A 69 22.89 -17.55 -0.36
N LYS A 70 21.74 -18.20 -0.58
CA LYS A 70 21.65 -19.66 -0.64
C LYS A 70 21.54 -20.27 -2.03
N MET A 71 21.33 -19.49 -3.09
CA MET A 71 21.05 -20.02 -4.44
C MET A 71 22.08 -19.55 -5.47
N PRO A 72 22.43 -20.39 -6.48
CA PRO A 72 23.23 -19.98 -7.63
C PRO A 72 22.49 -18.90 -8.45
N GLU A 73 23.23 -17.92 -8.99
CA GLU A 73 22.67 -16.73 -9.68
C GLU A 73 21.61 -17.04 -10.74
N LYS A 74 21.78 -18.12 -11.50
CA LYS A 74 20.82 -18.52 -12.56
C LYS A 74 19.46 -18.92 -11.97
N LEU A 75 19.46 -19.67 -10.87
CA LEU A 75 18.26 -20.13 -10.22
C LEU A 75 17.56 -18.97 -9.51
N HIS A 76 18.32 -18.08 -8.88
CA HIS A 76 17.84 -16.87 -8.25
C HIS A 76 17.04 -15.97 -9.22
N ASN A 77 17.57 -15.70 -10.41
CA ASN A 77 16.91 -14.85 -11.39
C ASN A 77 15.60 -15.47 -11.93
N ILE A 78 15.54 -16.80 -12.05
CA ILE A 78 14.31 -17.51 -12.46
C ILE A 78 13.25 -17.40 -11.35
N VAL A 79 13.63 -17.63 -10.12
CA VAL A 79 12.73 -17.54 -8.96
C VAL A 79 12.18 -16.14 -8.81
N LEU A 80 13.01 -15.10 -8.91
CA LEU A 80 12.58 -13.70 -8.88
C LEU A 80 11.56 -13.40 -9.98
N LEU A 81 11.84 -13.83 -11.21
CA LEU A 81 10.95 -13.58 -12.35
C LEU A 81 9.59 -14.27 -12.15
N VAL A 82 9.56 -15.49 -11.61
CA VAL A 82 8.31 -16.20 -11.29
C VAL A 82 7.53 -15.46 -10.22
N PHE A 83 8.19 -15.00 -9.14
CA PHE A 83 7.54 -14.22 -8.09
C PHE A 83 7.00 -12.88 -8.61
N ASP A 84 7.76 -12.15 -9.42
CA ASP A 84 7.32 -10.88 -10.00
C ASP A 84 6.12 -11.06 -10.95
N LEU A 85 6.09 -12.14 -11.76
CA LEU A 85 4.94 -12.46 -12.61
C LEU A 85 3.69 -12.81 -11.78
N LEU A 86 3.87 -13.58 -10.72
CA LEU A 86 2.79 -13.97 -9.82
C LEU A 86 2.25 -12.75 -9.06
N ALA A 87 3.12 -11.82 -8.66
CA ALA A 87 2.76 -10.55 -8.04
C ALA A 87 1.98 -9.65 -9.01
N ILE A 88 2.39 -9.56 -10.28
CA ILE A 88 1.66 -8.81 -11.32
C ILE A 88 0.25 -9.39 -11.51
N PHE A 89 0.14 -10.72 -11.60
CA PHE A 89 -1.17 -11.38 -11.72
C PHE A 89 -2.07 -11.08 -10.51
N PHE A 90 -1.53 -11.19 -9.30
CA PHE A 90 -2.26 -10.86 -8.07
C PHE A 90 -2.67 -9.39 -8.03
N CYS A 91 -1.78 -8.45 -8.37
CA CYS A 91 -2.09 -7.01 -8.42
C CYS A 91 -3.18 -6.69 -9.44
N ALA A 92 -3.21 -7.37 -10.59
CA ALA A 92 -4.27 -7.19 -11.59
C ALA A 92 -5.64 -7.65 -11.07
N LEU A 93 -5.70 -8.82 -10.43
CA LEU A 93 -6.93 -9.29 -9.78
C LEU A 93 -7.36 -8.34 -8.66
N TYR A 94 -6.41 -7.93 -7.81
CA TYR A 94 -6.68 -7.01 -6.72
C TYR A 94 -7.22 -5.67 -7.22
N PHE A 95 -6.71 -5.15 -8.32
CA PHE A 95 -7.20 -3.93 -8.96
C PHE A 95 -8.67 -4.06 -9.39
N ILE A 96 -9.03 -5.15 -10.06
CA ILE A 96 -10.41 -5.40 -10.52
C ILE A 96 -11.38 -5.48 -9.33
N TYR A 97 -11.00 -6.23 -8.30
CA TYR A 97 -11.84 -6.39 -7.11
C TYR A 97 -11.95 -5.09 -6.30
N SER A 98 -10.89 -4.29 -6.22
CA SER A 98 -10.91 -3.01 -5.49
C SER A 98 -11.82 -1.98 -6.15
N ILE A 99 -11.87 -1.93 -7.48
CA ILE A 99 -12.83 -1.08 -8.21
C ILE A 99 -14.27 -1.55 -7.92
N SER A 100 -14.53 -2.86 -8.01
CA SER A 100 -15.85 -3.42 -7.70
C SER A 100 -16.28 -3.07 -6.27
N LEU A 101 -15.35 -3.11 -5.31
CA LEU A 101 -15.60 -2.74 -3.92
C LEU A 101 -15.96 -1.24 -3.79
N CYS A 102 -15.19 -0.36 -4.44
CA CYS A 102 -15.47 1.08 -4.45
C CYS A 102 -16.88 1.41 -4.99
N ILE A 103 -17.28 0.74 -6.06
CA ILE A 103 -18.61 0.95 -6.67
C ILE A 103 -19.72 0.45 -5.73
N ARG A 104 -19.55 -0.73 -5.14
CA ARG A 104 -20.56 -1.33 -4.24
C ARG A 104 -20.73 -0.57 -2.93
N THR A 105 -19.69 0.12 -2.45
CA THR A 105 -19.70 0.88 -1.18
C THR A 105 -20.03 2.35 -1.37
N GLY A 106 -20.13 2.84 -2.59
CA GLY A 106 -20.30 4.27 -2.91
C GLY A 106 -21.55 4.95 -2.32
N GLY A 107 -22.58 4.20 -1.96
CA GLY A 107 -23.80 4.74 -1.33
C GLY A 107 -23.83 4.70 0.19
N ARG A 108 -22.79 4.18 0.85
CA ARG A 108 -22.73 4.04 2.31
C ARG A 108 -21.90 5.16 2.94
N LEU A 109 -22.46 5.80 3.98
CA LEU A 109 -21.76 6.79 4.78
C LEU A 109 -21.03 6.11 5.94
N THR A 110 -19.87 6.65 6.29
CA THR A 110 -19.10 6.21 7.46
C THR A 110 -19.78 6.69 8.73
N SER A 111 -19.90 5.83 9.75
CA SER A 111 -20.43 6.20 11.05
C SER A 111 -19.55 7.28 11.70
N GLY A 112 -20.12 8.43 12.08
CA GLY A 112 -19.42 9.51 12.80
C GLY A 112 -18.85 10.63 11.92
N ILE A 113 -18.61 10.39 10.64
CA ILE A 113 -18.26 11.43 9.65
C ILE A 113 -19.14 11.17 8.42
N ALA A 114 -19.83 12.19 7.92
CA ALA A 114 -20.65 12.05 6.71
C ALA A 114 -19.79 11.95 5.43
N VAL A 115 -18.73 11.11 5.47
CA VAL A 115 -17.85 10.84 4.34
C VAL A 115 -18.24 9.49 3.73
N PRO A 116 -18.42 9.42 2.41
CA PRO A 116 -18.77 8.16 1.76
C PRO A 116 -17.62 7.16 1.85
N LEU A 117 -17.96 5.89 2.13
CA LEU A 117 -17.01 4.78 2.30
C LEU A 117 -16.13 4.53 1.07
N ASN A 118 -16.59 4.90 -0.13
CA ASN A 118 -15.78 4.77 -1.33
C ASN A 118 -14.50 5.63 -1.30
N CYS A 119 -14.49 6.79 -0.60
CA CYS A 119 -13.28 7.59 -0.40
C CYS A 119 -12.24 6.83 0.44
N LEU A 120 -12.67 6.03 1.42
CA LEU A 120 -11.79 5.18 2.21
C LEU A 120 -11.13 4.10 1.35
N TYR A 121 -11.91 3.48 0.48
CA TYR A 121 -11.43 2.38 -0.36
C TYR A 121 -10.75 2.83 -1.66
N ALA A 122 -10.88 4.11 -2.06
CA ALA A 122 -10.27 4.65 -3.28
C ALA A 122 -8.74 4.52 -3.32
N VAL A 123 -8.08 4.46 -2.17
CA VAL A 123 -6.63 4.24 -2.10
C VAL A 123 -6.22 2.83 -2.59
N GLN A 124 -7.10 1.85 -2.50
CA GLN A 124 -6.81 0.46 -2.91
C GLN A 124 -6.50 0.33 -4.40
N PRO A 125 -7.35 0.80 -5.34
CA PRO A 125 -7.01 0.75 -6.76
C PRO A 125 -5.79 1.63 -7.10
N ILE A 126 -5.60 2.76 -6.40
CA ILE A 126 -4.42 3.61 -6.59
C ILE A 126 -3.14 2.84 -6.20
N SER A 127 -3.14 2.21 -5.04
CA SER A 127 -2.03 1.37 -4.57
C SER A 127 -1.76 0.19 -5.51
N ALA A 128 -2.80 -0.47 -6.00
CA ALA A 128 -2.68 -1.57 -6.95
C ALA A 128 -1.99 -1.15 -8.24
N VAL A 129 -2.36 0.00 -8.82
CA VAL A 129 -1.71 0.54 -10.02
C VAL A 129 -0.26 0.89 -9.76
N LEU A 130 0.05 1.58 -8.66
CA LEU A 130 1.43 1.94 -8.31
C LEU A 130 2.30 0.69 -8.11
N THR A 131 1.78 -0.32 -7.41
CA THR A 131 2.47 -1.58 -7.18
C THR A 131 2.70 -2.34 -8.49
N LEU A 132 1.70 -2.36 -9.36
CA LEU A 132 1.80 -3.01 -10.68
C LEU A 132 2.88 -2.34 -11.54
N LEU A 133 2.96 -1.00 -11.55
CA LEU A 133 4.01 -0.28 -12.26
C LEU A 133 5.41 -0.64 -11.74
N VAL A 134 5.58 -0.73 -10.41
CA VAL A 134 6.85 -1.13 -9.81
C VAL A 134 7.27 -2.53 -10.24
N PHE A 135 6.36 -3.51 -10.23
CA PHE A 135 6.68 -4.87 -10.66
C PHE A 135 6.97 -4.97 -12.16
N VAL A 136 6.26 -4.22 -13.00
CA VAL A 136 6.54 -4.16 -14.44
C VAL A 136 7.95 -3.58 -14.72
N GLU A 137 8.36 -2.55 -13.98
CA GLU A 137 9.72 -2.01 -14.09
C GLU A 137 10.77 -3.04 -13.64
N ARG A 138 10.53 -3.76 -12.53
CA ARG A 138 11.43 -4.82 -12.05
C ARG A 138 11.61 -5.94 -13.06
N VAL A 139 10.53 -6.43 -13.63
CA VAL A 139 10.60 -7.48 -14.69
C VAL A 139 11.41 -7.00 -15.88
N LYS A 140 11.23 -5.74 -16.30
CA LYS A 140 12.03 -5.15 -17.40
C LYS A 140 13.51 -5.09 -17.06
N GLU A 141 13.87 -4.71 -15.82
CA GLU A 141 15.26 -4.69 -15.36
C GLU A 141 15.88 -6.10 -15.38
N THR A 142 15.19 -7.08 -14.82
CA THR A 142 15.63 -8.49 -14.77
C THR A 142 15.83 -9.07 -16.17
N LEU A 143 14.94 -8.78 -17.11
CA LEU A 143 15.05 -9.23 -18.50
C LEU A 143 16.20 -8.54 -19.25
N LYS A 144 16.49 -7.26 -18.95
CA LYS A 144 17.64 -6.54 -19.54
C LYS A 144 18.98 -7.11 -19.07
N LEU A 145 19.09 -7.45 -17.79
CA LEU A 145 20.30 -8.08 -17.22
C LEU A 145 20.56 -9.44 -17.86
N LYS A 146 19.53 -10.22 -18.16
CA LYS A 146 19.66 -11.50 -18.87
C LYS A 146 20.12 -11.36 -20.32
N LYS A 147 19.77 -10.25 -20.99
CA LYS A 147 20.11 -9.99 -22.39
C LYS A 147 21.48 -9.33 -22.59
N GLY A 148 22.02 -8.71 -21.53
CA GLY A 148 23.36 -8.08 -21.55
C GLY A 148 24.49 -8.98 -21.04
N GLY A 149 24.20 -10.20 -20.62
CA GLY A 149 25.17 -11.21 -20.16
C GLY A 149 25.45 -12.33 -21.14
N GLU A 150 24.97 -12.23 -22.39
CA GLU A 150 25.40 -12.99 -23.57
C GLU A 150 26.32 -12.13 -24.44
#